data_11e8f48d079c611475ffba8328ebffe2
#
_entry.id   11e8f48d079c611475ffba8328ebffe2
#
_cell.length_a   1.000
_cell.length_b   1.000
_cell.length_c   1.000
_cell.angle_alpha   90.00
_cell.angle_beta   90.00
_cell.angle_gamma   90.00
#
_symmetry.space_group_name_H-M   'P 1'
#
loop_
_entity.id
_entity.type
_entity.pdbx_description
1 polymer ?
#
loop_
_entity_poly.entity_id
_entity_poly.type
_entity_poly.pdbx_seq_one_letter_code
_entity_poly.pdbx_strand_id
1 'polypeptide(L)'
;MNKVCISIVFFLFLSSCYEEVELTEDRDKVVFELSVSSGTQEFIYTSKDTAYSIQDPDLELMFNDKKLALKEMHIRGRTTLDYRRKSYSVHLKEPIFVWEQEGGEVRKLTRFKLISLSMDYTYIKNRIAFGILEQAGLMPLFYKFVEFKINGNTQGVYFLVEDPEQFSHEQGAEFILRRDYHHVIRGVDYEPDLYHKPSEEYVSRYKEIYIQLPDLKGEALYESLNSRLDMNQYFRKMGIDYLLQNGDYTDEVYFFAMIELNEIRYKIIPWDYDDIFSRYPHEVGRSWSTGNLFGEREYTSHQDVLDEIGQKMIFSIEDDLDYAIAMDPFLYARFEQTLADLMKILDANALGAIFDQVEDELTPFYNDEAVISQSSYDYKPTSFEIWQNNMQEKQILLEERLESMRKQLQIQDKS
;
A
#
# COMPACT_ATOMS: atom_id res chain seq x y z
N MET A 1 -31.01 52.61 -46.30
CA MET A 1 -29.61 51.99 -46.35
C MET A 1 -29.05 52.00 -44.97
N ASN A 2 -29.25 50.88 -44.27
CA ASN A 2 -28.73 50.72 -42.88
C ASN A 2 -27.43 49.90 -42.96
N LYS A 3 -26.32 50.49 -42.55
CA LYS A 3 -25.02 49.80 -42.40
C LYS A 3 -25.00 49.11 -41.05
N VAL A 4 -24.95 47.78 -41.08
CA VAL A 4 -24.68 46.98 -39.90
C VAL A 4 -23.17 46.84 -39.78
N CYS A 5 -22.60 47.36 -38.70
CA CYS A 5 -21.21 47.10 -38.31
C CYS A 5 -21.16 45.77 -37.53
N ILE A 6 -20.49 44.78 -38.08
CA ILE A 6 -20.17 43.53 -37.40
C ILE A 6 -18.80 43.73 -36.70
N SER A 7 -18.82 43.82 -35.39
CA SER A 7 -17.59 43.80 -34.55
C SER A 7 -17.19 42.34 -34.35
N ILE A 8 -16.09 41.92 -34.98
CA ILE A 8 -15.46 40.61 -34.74
C ILE A 8 -14.59 40.77 -33.47
N VAL A 9 -15.03 40.15 -32.37
CA VAL A 9 -14.23 40.01 -31.15
C VAL A 9 -13.31 38.81 -31.34
N PHE A 10 -12.02 39.07 -31.50
CA PHE A 10 -10.98 38.05 -31.53
C PHE A 10 -10.73 37.63 -30.06
N PHE A 11 -11.22 36.45 -29.69
CA PHE A 11 -10.76 35.75 -28.45
C PHE A 11 -9.39 35.15 -28.76
N LEU A 12 -8.35 35.78 -28.26
CA LEU A 12 -7.03 35.17 -28.15
C LEU A 12 -7.11 34.12 -27.02
N PHE A 13 -7.30 32.88 -27.41
CA PHE A 13 -6.97 31.76 -26.52
C PHE A 13 -5.44 31.74 -26.35
N LEU A 14 -4.98 32.27 -25.25
CA LEU A 14 -3.66 31.94 -24.72
C LEU A 14 -3.76 30.49 -24.22
N SER A 15 -3.57 29.52 -25.13
CA SER A 15 -3.25 28.18 -24.73
C SER A 15 -1.86 28.26 -24.09
N SER A 16 -1.81 28.28 -22.79
CA SER A 16 -0.60 27.98 -22.05
C SER A 16 -0.24 26.53 -22.43
N CYS A 17 0.74 26.38 -23.29
CA CYS A 17 1.35 25.07 -23.53
C CYS A 17 2.07 24.70 -22.24
N TYR A 18 1.40 23.98 -21.36
CA TYR A 18 2.08 23.23 -20.32
C TYR A 18 2.76 22.04 -21.00
N GLU A 19 4.05 21.93 -20.81
CA GLU A 19 4.80 20.74 -21.22
C GLU A 19 4.39 19.62 -20.26
N GLU A 20 3.55 18.70 -20.71
CA GLU A 20 3.18 17.52 -19.93
C GLU A 20 4.43 16.72 -19.59
N VAL A 21 4.64 16.44 -18.30
CA VAL A 21 5.76 15.64 -17.85
C VAL A 21 5.37 14.17 -17.95
N GLU A 22 5.59 13.58 -19.10
CA GLU A 22 5.34 12.15 -19.32
C GLU A 22 6.55 11.30 -18.91
N LEU A 23 6.28 10.12 -18.32
CA LEU A 23 7.25 9.02 -18.32
C LEU A 23 7.51 8.62 -19.77
N THR A 24 8.66 8.97 -20.31
CA THR A 24 9.08 8.43 -21.60
C THR A 24 9.54 7.00 -21.39
N GLU A 25 8.94 6.06 -22.12
CA GLU A 25 9.13 4.60 -22.02
C GLU A 25 10.58 4.12 -22.30
N ASP A 26 11.46 5.02 -22.73
CA ASP A 26 12.78 4.71 -23.26
C ASP A 26 13.93 4.76 -22.21
N ARG A 27 13.60 4.80 -20.91
CA ARG A 27 14.61 4.80 -19.85
C ARG A 27 14.54 3.53 -19.02
N ASP A 28 15.63 2.80 -18.96
CA ASP A 28 15.78 1.61 -18.10
C ASP A 28 15.50 1.90 -16.62
N LYS A 29 15.63 3.16 -16.18
CA LYS A 29 15.37 3.61 -14.81
C LYS A 29 14.67 4.96 -14.79
N VAL A 30 13.66 5.07 -13.90
CA VAL A 30 13.02 6.34 -13.54
C VAL A 30 13.79 6.96 -12.38
N VAL A 31 14.11 8.25 -12.48
CA VAL A 31 14.93 8.95 -11.48
C VAL A 31 14.18 10.15 -10.93
N PHE A 32 14.10 10.23 -9.60
CA PHE A 32 13.78 11.47 -8.88
C PHE A 32 15.04 12.07 -8.28
N GLU A 33 15.22 13.37 -8.42
CA GLU A 33 16.34 14.07 -7.80
C GLU A 33 15.86 15.27 -7.01
N LEU A 34 16.26 15.31 -5.73
CA LEU A 34 16.01 16.39 -4.80
C LEU A 34 17.25 17.26 -4.68
N SER A 35 17.13 18.56 -4.97
CA SER A 35 18.16 19.55 -4.71
C SER A 35 17.76 20.37 -3.47
N VAL A 36 18.70 20.48 -2.53
CA VAL A 36 18.56 21.25 -1.28
C VAL A 36 19.92 21.74 -0.82
N SER A 37 19.95 22.74 0.08
CA SER A 37 21.19 23.15 0.72
C SER A 37 21.82 22.01 1.55
N SER A 38 23.13 22.08 1.79
CA SER A 38 23.84 21.06 2.59
C SER A 38 23.31 20.97 4.04
N GLY A 39 22.87 22.09 4.61
CA GLY A 39 22.26 22.10 5.95
C GLY A 39 20.94 21.37 6.00
N THR A 40 20.09 21.58 5.01
CA THR A 40 18.81 20.85 4.87
C THR A 40 19.03 19.37 4.59
N GLN A 41 20.03 19.02 3.77
CA GLN A 41 20.38 17.62 3.53
C GLN A 41 20.77 16.89 4.82
N GLU A 42 21.62 17.48 5.65
CA GLU A 42 22.02 16.89 6.93
C GLU A 42 20.84 16.78 7.89
N PHE A 43 19.97 17.81 7.91
CA PHE A 43 18.73 17.75 8.69
C PHE A 43 17.82 16.61 8.24
N ILE A 44 17.62 16.42 6.93
CA ILE A 44 16.81 15.31 6.39
C ILE A 44 17.36 13.97 6.89
N TYR A 45 18.67 13.75 6.83
CA TYR A 45 19.27 12.47 7.24
C TYR A 45 19.11 12.16 8.73
N THR A 46 19.06 13.17 9.57
CA THR A 46 19.03 13.04 11.03
C THR A 46 17.64 13.24 11.64
N SER A 47 16.70 13.84 10.90
CA SER A 47 15.37 14.17 11.43
C SER A 47 14.54 12.91 11.71
N LYS A 48 13.77 13.02 12.80
CA LYS A 48 12.71 12.07 13.18
C LYS A 48 11.33 12.73 13.21
N ASP A 49 11.24 13.94 12.69
CA ASP A 49 10.00 14.74 12.66
C ASP A 49 9.27 14.54 11.33
N THR A 50 8.14 13.83 11.37
CA THR A 50 7.28 13.59 10.20
C THR A 50 6.38 14.77 9.85
N ALA A 51 6.16 15.69 10.79
CA ALA A 51 5.40 16.93 10.53
C ALA A 51 6.24 17.99 9.82
N TYR A 52 7.55 17.73 9.66
CA TYR A 52 8.45 18.67 9.01
C TYR A 52 8.26 18.67 7.49
N SER A 53 7.65 19.71 6.98
CA SER A 53 7.69 20.06 5.57
C SER A 53 9.07 20.63 5.23
N ILE A 54 9.74 20.07 4.22
CA ILE A 54 11.07 20.47 3.82
C ILE A 54 11.02 21.93 3.32
N GLN A 55 11.61 22.83 4.09
CA GLN A 55 11.70 24.26 3.77
C GLN A 55 13.14 24.60 3.42
N ASP A 56 13.39 24.92 2.16
CA ASP A 56 14.71 25.28 1.67
C ASP A 56 14.57 26.23 0.48
N PRO A 57 15.34 27.33 0.41
CA PRO A 57 15.27 28.26 -0.72
C PRO A 57 15.73 27.61 -2.05
N ASP A 58 16.56 26.58 -1.97
CA ASP A 58 17.10 25.85 -3.12
C ASP A 58 16.29 24.55 -3.40
N LEU A 59 15.13 24.39 -2.76
CA LEU A 59 14.30 23.17 -2.90
C LEU A 59 13.81 23.00 -4.33
N GLU A 60 14.32 22.01 -4.99
CA GLU A 60 13.85 21.55 -6.29
C GLU A 60 13.68 20.04 -6.31
N LEU A 61 12.59 19.57 -6.90
CA LEU A 61 12.38 18.17 -7.20
C LEU A 61 12.34 17.99 -8.71
N MET A 62 13.21 17.11 -9.21
CA MET A 62 13.27 16.74 -10.63
C MET A 62 12.72 15.34 -10.83
N PHE A 63 12.14 15.12 -11.99
CA PHE A 63 11.68 13.82 -12.45
C PHE A 63 12.22 13.60 -13.87
N ASN A 64 13.13 12.66 -14.04
CA ASN A 64 13.84 12.44 -15.30
C ASN A 64 14.37 13.73 -15.94
N ASP A 65 15.10 14.53 -15.17
CA ASP A 65 15.69 15.83 -15.56
C ASP A 65 14.66 16.95 -15.85
N LYS A 66 13.38 16.74 -15.62
CA LYS A 66 12.34 17.78 -15.71
C LYS A 66 11.99 18.27 -14.31
N LYS A 67 11.98 19.58 -14.11
CA LYS A 67 11.61 20.20 -12.83
C LYS A 67 10.12 20.05 -12.57
N LEU A 68 9.77 19.57 -11.37
CA LEU A 68 8.39 19.44 -10.93
C LEU A 68 7.90 20.70 -10.21
N ALA A 69 6.63 21.02 -10.38
CA ALA A 69 5.96 22.10 -9.65
C ALA A 69 5.60 21.63 -8.23
N LEU A 70 6.60 21.55 -7.35
CA LEU A 70 6.44 21.07 -5.98
C LEU A 70 5.55 22.03 -5.18
N LYS A 71 4.49 21.48 -4.52
CA LYS A 71 3.69 22.20 -3.52
C LYS A 71 4.30 21.96 -2.14
N GLU A 72 4.57 20.71 -1.79
CA GLU A 72 5.05 20.31 -0.49
C GLU A 72 5.73 18.95 -0.53
N MET A 73 6.68 18.74 0.37
CA MET A 73 7.38 17.46 0.54
C MET A 73 7.69 17.26 2.04
N HIS A 74 7.28 16.12 2.59
CA HIS A 74 7.50 15.76 3.99
C HIS A 74 8.29 14.47 4.12
N ILE A 75 9.07 14.38 5.19
CA ILE A 75 9.60 13.10 5.65
C ILE A 75 8.45 12.29 6.24
N ARG A 76 8.41 10.99 5.95
CA ARG A 76 7.40 10.08 6.47
C ARG A 76 8.01 8.81 7.06
N GLY A 77 7.19 8.06 7.80
CA GLY A 77 7.52 6.77 8.41
C GLY A 77 7.38 6.81 9.94
N ARG A 78 7.63 5.69 10.58
CA ARG A 78 7.74 5.51 12.04
C ARG A 78 9.12 4.92 12.35
N THR A 79 9.24 3.59 12.31
CA THR A 79 10.50 2.85 12.49
C THR A 79 11.54 3.25 11.46
N THR A 80 11.10 3.50 10.21
CA THR A 80 11.98 3.93 9.11
C THR A 80 12.63 5.30 9.33
N LEU A 81 12.16 6.09 10.30
CA LEU A 81 12.81 7.36 10.68
C LEU A 81 14.17 7.17 11.36
N ASP A 82 14.47 5.99 11.86
CA ASP A 82 15.79 5.68 12.44
C ASP A 82 16.87 5.49 11.37
N TYR A 83 16.47 5.24 10.12
CA TYR A 83 17.40 5.08 9.01
C TYR A 83 17.78 6.42 8.38
N ARG A 84 18.97 6.47 7.78
CA ARG A 84 19.42 7.64 7.02
C ARG A 84 18.59 7.87 5.76
N ARG A 85 18.25 6.79 5.06
CA ARG A 85 17.36 6.82 3.89
C ARG A 85 15.91 7.02 4.35
N LYS A 86 15.41 8.24 4.16
CA LYS A 86 14.04 8.60 4.54
C LYS A 86 13.05 8.27 3.43
N SER A 87 11.84 7.95 3.82
CA SER A 87 10.69 7.96 2.91
C SER A 87 10.06 9.34 2.88
N TYR A 88 9.36 9.67 1.79
CA TYR A 88 8.77 10.99 1.60
C TYR A 88 7.31 10.90 1.16
N SER A 89 6.51 11.88 1.60
CA SER A 89 5.25 12.24 0.98
C SER A 89 5.49 13.45 0.08
N VAL A 90 5.07 13.37 -1.18
CA VAL A 90 5.25 14.41 -2.18
C VAL A 90 3.90 14.91 -2.65
N HIS A 91 3.76 16.23 -2.71
CA HIS A 91 2.58 16.91 -3.17
C HIS A 91 2.97 17.95 -4.24
N LEU A 92 2.42 17.82 -5.42
CA LEU A 92 2.69 18.66 -6.56
C LEU A 92 1.55 19.66 -6.80
N LYS A 93 1.86 20.82 -7.41
CA LYS A 93 0.86 21.78 -7.90
C LYS A 93 0.27 21.34 -9.23
N GLU A 94 1.08 20.62 -10.02
CA GLU A 94 0.74 20.09 -11.34
C GLU A 94 1.08 18.61 -11.37
N PRO A 95 0.28 17.77 -12.04
CA PRO A 95 0.50 16.32 -12.03
C PRO A 95 1.72 15.91 -12.86
N ILE A 96 2.31 14.78 -12.48
CA ILE A 96 3.06 13.94 -13.41
C ILE A 96 2.12 12.91 -14.04
N PHE A 97 2.42 12.51 -15.26
CA PHE A 97 1.71 11.45 -15.98
C PHE A 97 2.59 10.22 -16.03
N VAL A 98 2.05 9.11 -15.57
CA VAL A 98 2.77 7.83 -15.48
C VAL A 98 1.97 6.74 -16.16
N TRP A 99 2.65 5.84 -16.87
CA TRP A 99 2.03 4.70 -17.54
C TRP A 99 2.01 3.50 -16.61
N GLU A 100 0.88 2.83 -16.48
CA GLU A 100 0.77 1.61 -15.67
C GLU A 100 1.59 0.47 -16.26
N GLN A 101 1.52 0.31 -17.57
CA GLN A 101 2.31 -0.63 -18.36
C GLN A 101 2.43 -0.08 -19.79
N GLU A 102 3.29 -0.66 -20.62
CA GLU A 102 3.39 -0.32 -22.04
C GLU A 102 2.02 -0.44 -22.73
N GLY A 103 1.48 0.69 -23.19
CA GLY A 103 0.15 0.77 -23.78
C GLY A 103 -1.03 0.75 -22.82
N GLY A 104 -0.79 0.82 -21.50
CA GLY A 104 -1.82 0.88 -20.46
C GLY A 104 -2.46 2.25 -20.26
N GLU A 105 -3.27 2.38 -19.22
CA GLU A 105 -3.87 3.65 -18.84
C GLU A 105 -2.82 4.62 -18.29
N VAL A 106 -2.99 5.90 -18.57
CA VAL A 106 -2.16 6.97 -18.03
C VAL A 106 -2.72 7.39 -16.67
N ARG A 107 -1.93 7.22 -15.63
CA ARG A 107 -2.25 7.73 -14.29
C ARG A 107 -1.73 9.15 -14.14
N LYS A 108 -2.51 9.95 -13.44
CA LYS A 108 -2.22 11.34 -13.15
C LYS A 108 -1.92 11.48 -11.66
N LEU A 109 -0.66 11.71 -11.30
CA LEU A 109 -0.23 11.79 -9.91
C LEU A 109 0.09 13.23 -9.52
N THR A 110 -0.68 13.80 -8.60
CA THR A 110 -0.33 15.04 -7.88
C THR A 110 0.17 14.77 -6.47
N ARG A 111 -0.14 13.57 -5.94
CA ARG A 111 0.27 13.11 -4.61
C ARG A 111 0.80 11.68 -4.71
N PHE A 112 1.97 11.45 -4.15
CA PHE A 112 2.57 10.12 -4.10
C PHE A 112 3.55 9.98 -2.93
N LYS A 113 3.90 8.76 -2.65
CA LYS A 113 4.92 8.43 -1.66
C LYS A 113 6.16 7.91 -2.38
N LEU A 114 7.34 8.32 -1.90
CA LEU A 114 8.63 7.72 -2.23
C LEU A 114 9.08 6.93 -1.01
N ILE A 115 8.90 5.61 -1.06
CA ILE A 115 9.20 4.70 0.05
C ILE A 115 10.63 4.21 -0.09
N SER A 116 11.46 4.43 0.93
CA SER A 116 12.89 4.10 0.89
C SER A 116 13.20 2.60 0.93
N LEU A 117 12.22 1.75 1.25
CA LEU A 117 12.38 0.31 1.44
C LEU A 117 13.52 -0.05 2.41
N SER A 118 13.75 0.80 3.43
CA SER A 118 14.89 0.67 4.33
C SER A 118 14.87 -0.59 5.19
N MET A 119 13.72 -1.22 5.37
CA MET A 119 13.54 -2.47 6.13
C MET A 119 13.57 -3.72 5.24
N ASP A 120 13.63 -3.55 3.92
CA ASP A 120 13.74 -4.65 2.94
C ASP A 120 15.04 -4.53 2.14
N TYR A 121 16.07 -5.26 2.55
CA TYR A 121 17.38 -5.22 1.88
C TYR A 121 17.38 -5.83 0.47
N THR A 122 16.31 -6.52 0.10
CA THR A 122 16.11 -7.11 -1.23
C THR A 122 15.19 -6.28 -2.13
N TYR A 123 14.47 -5.30 -1.56
CA TYR A 123 13.48 -4.45 -2.24
C TYR A 123 12.26 -5.17 -2.82
N ILE A 124 12.06 -6.45 -2.52
CA ILE A 124 11.07 -7.30 -3.19
C ILE A 124 9.73 -7.43 -2.44
N LYS A 125 9.72 -7.25 -1.10
CA LYS A 125 8.58 -7.60 -0.27
C LYS A 125 7.30 -6.87 -0.68
N ASN A 126 7.32 -5.53 -0.63
CA ASN A 126 6.17 -4.73 -1.03
C ASN A 126 5.75 -5.01 -2.48
N ARG A 127 6.73 -5.17 -3.40
CA ARG A 127 6.44 -5.37 -4.82
C ARG A 127 5.77 -6.72 -5.10
N ILE A 128 6.24 -7.80 -4.47
CA ILE A 128 5.63 -9.13 -4.57
C ILE A 128 4.20 -9.08 -4.01
N ALA A 129 4.04 -8.52 -2.81
CA ALA A 129 2.73 -8.40 -2.18
C ALA A 129 1.76 -7.61 -3.06
N PHE A 130 2.17 -6.48 -3.61
CA PHE A 130 1.34 -5.64 -4.47
C PHE A 130 0.96 -6.36 -5.76
N GLY A 131 1.88 -7.13 -6.38
CA GLY A 131 1.55 -7.96 -7.54
C GLY A 131 0.51 -9.04 -7.22
N ILE A 132 0.60 -9.68 -6.05
CA ILE A 132 -0.39 -10.68 -5.61
C ILE A 132 -1.74 -10.00 -5.32
N LEU A 133 -1.74 -8.84 -4.67
CA LEU A 133 -2.95 -8.06 -4.40
C LEU A 133 -3.61 -7.58 -5.69
N GLU A 134 -2.82 -7.17 -6.68
CA GLU A 134 -3.32 -6.76 -8.00
C GLU A 134 -4.00 -7.91 -8.73
N GLN A 135 -3.39 -9.10 -8.76
CA GLN A 135 -4.02 -10.31 -9.28
C GLN A 135 -5.35 -10.65 -8.57
N ALA A 136 -5.43 -10.35 -7.29
CA ALA A 136 -6.65 -10.51 -6.50
C ALA A 136 -7.67 -9.36 -6.68
N GLY A 137 -7.35 -8.33 -7.47
CA GLY A 137 -8.18 -7.13 -7.66
C GLY A 137 -8.24 -6.22 -6.43
N LEU A 138 -7.18 -6.21 -5.62
CA LEU A 138 -7.12 -5.45 -4.36
C LEU A 138 -6.09 -4.31 -4.35
N MET A 139 -5.20 -4.21 -5.34
CA MET A 139 -4.19 -3.16 -5.40
C MET A 139 -4.51 -2.18 -6.54
N PRO A 140 -5.36 -1.18 -6.28
CA PRO A 140 -5.75 -0.22 -7.30
C PRO A 140 -4.76 0.94 -7.49
N LEU A 141 -3.78 1.08 -6.60
CA LEU A 141 -2.81 2.17 -6.61
C LEU A 141 -1.74 1.93 -7.68
N PHE A 142 -1.27 3.02 -8.29
CA PHE A 142 -0.06 2.96 -9.09
C PHE A 142 1.18 2.76 -8.21
N TYR A 143 2.13 1.95 -8.68
CA TYR A 143 3.42 1.74 -8.01
C TYR A 143 4.53 1.43 -9.02
N LYS A 144 5.78 1.84 -8.71
CA LYS A 144 6.94 1.58 -9.55
C LYS A 144 8.25 1.73 -8.76
N PHE A 145 9.27 0.95 -9.11
CA PHE A 145 10.63 1.21 -8.62
C PHE A 145 11.23 2.44 -9.29
N VAL A 146 11.94 3.23 -8.51
CA VAL A 146 12.62 4.45 -8.95
C VAL A 146 13.98 4.59 -8.26
N GLU A 147 14.92 5.26 -8.90
CA GLU A 147 16.11 5.76 -8.22
C GLU A 147 15.79 7.11 -7.58
N PHE A 148 16.22 7.31 -6.34
CA PHE A 148 16.13 8.60 -5.69
C PHE A 148 17.53 9.18 -5.45
N LYS A 149 17.73 10.46 -5.79
CA LYS A 149 18.98 11.20 -5.59
C LYS A 149 18.75 12.42 -4.70
N ILE A 150 19.76 12.80 -3.94
CA ILE A 150 19.84 14.08 -3.24
C ILE A 150 21.14 14.76 -3.64
N ASN A 151 21.06 15.95 -4.22
CA ASN A 151 22.22 16.74 -4.69
C ASN A 151 23.17 15.91 -5.58
N GLY A 152 22.64 15.20 -6.57
CA GLY A 152 23.40 14.34 -7.49
C GLY A 152 23.85 12.99 -6.93
N ASN A 153 23.71 12.76 -5.61
CA ASN A 153 24.13 11.53 -4.96
C ASN A 153 22.97 10.56 -4.81
N THR A 154 23.11 9.37 -5.38
CA THR A 154 22.07 8.35 -5.27
C THR A 154 21.82 7.95 -3.82
N GLN A 155 20.56 7.79 -3.48
CA GLN A 155 20.07 7.21 -2.23
C GLN A 155 19.63 5.75 -2.44
N GLY A 156 19.81 5.21 -3.65
CA GLY A 156 19.44 3.85 -4.02
C GLY A 156 18.02 3.69 -4.52
N VAL A 157 17.51 2.47 -4.43
CA VAL A 157 16.18 2.10 -4.90
C VAL A 157 15.10 2.61 -3.94
N TYR A 158 14.09 3.23 -4.50
CA TYR A 158 12.86 3.66 -3.82
C TYR A 158 11.65 3.06 -4.52
N PHE A 159 10.53 3.05 -3.82
CA PHE A 159 9.27 2.61 -4.36
C PHE A 159 8.32 3.80 -4.43
N LEU A 160 8.01 4.24 -5.64
CA LEU A 160 6.96 5.22 -5.91
C LEU A 160 5.62 4.53 -5.75
N VAL A 161 4.75 5.07 -4.90
CA VAL A 161 3.38 4.57 -4.72
C VAL A 161 2.42 5.75 -4.74
N GLU A 162 1.33 5.61 -5.50
CA GLU A 162 0.22 6.57 -5.51
C GLU A 162 -0.31 6.79 -4.09
N ASP A 163 -0.72 8.02 -3.80
CA ASP A 163 -1.27 8.36 -2.49
C ASP A 163 -2.68 7.77 -2.33
N PRO A 164 -2.95 6.96 -1.28
CA PRO A 164 -4.27 6.38 -1.05
C PRO A 164 -5.39 7.42 -0.94
N GLU A 165 -5.08 8.62 -0.43
CA GLU A 165 -6.07 9.70 -0.31
C GLU A 165 -6.44 10.25 -1.68
N GLN A 166 -5.44 10.51 -2.55
CA GLN A 166 -5.72 10.95 -3.92
C GLN A 166 -6.53 9.88 -4.66
N PHE A 167 -6.06 8.64 -4.63
CA PHE A 167 -6.75 7.54 -5.30
C PHE A 167 -8.22 7.45 -4.87
N SER A 168 -8.47 7.37 -3.55
CA SER A 168 -9.84 7.21 -3.05
C SER A 168 -10.73 8.40 -3.41
N HIS A 169 -10.20 9.62 -3.38
CA HIS A 169 -10.91 10.82 -3.84
C HIS A 169 -11.29 10.73 -5.33
N GLU A 170 -10.36 10.29 -6.18
CA GLU A 170 -10.61 10.11 -7.63
C GLU A 170 -11.63 9.00 -7.91
N GLN A 171 -11.77 8.01 -6.99
CA GLN A 171 -12.85 7.02 -7.04
C GLN A 171 -14.21 7.57 -6.55
N GLY A 172 -14.27 8.84 -6.15
CA GLY A 172 -15.49 9.45 -5.61
C GLY A 172 -15.77 9.08 -4.16
N ALA A 173 -14.75 8.70 -3.40
CA ALA A 173 -14.91 8.47 -1.96
C ALA A 173 -15.23 9.77 -1.22
N GLU A 174 -16.12 9.67 -0.24
CA GLU A 174 -16.51 10.79 0.61
C GLU A 174 -15.61 10.93 1.84
N PHE A 175 -14.85 9.89 2.16
CA PHE A 175 -14.00 9.83 3.34
C PHE A 175 -13.00 8.68 3.25
N ILE A 176 -11.82 8.84 3.86
CA ILE A 176 -10.83 7.79 4.04
C ILE A 176 -10.29 7.82 5.47
N LEU A 177 -9.98 6.65 6.00
CA LEU A 177 -9.29 6.48 7.28
C LEU A 177 -8.28 5.33 7.20
N ARG A 178 -7.29 5.36 8.06
CA ARG A 178 -6.39 4.22 8.30
C ARG A 178 -6.75 3.59 9.64
N ARG A 179 -6.86 2.28 9.68
CA ARG A 179 -7.01 1.54 10.94
C ARG A 179 -5.70 1.65 11.73
N ASP A 180 -5.75 1.84 13.03
CA ASP A 180 -4.58 1.73 13.90
C ASP A 180 -4.49 0.32 14.48
N TYR A 181 -5.38 0.00 15.42
CA TYR A 181 -5.57 -1.36 15.93
C TYR A 181 -7.01 -1.48 16.46
N HIS A 182 -7.61 -2.65 16.33
CA HIS A 182 -9.02 -2.89 16.66
C HIS A 182 -9.92 -1.82 16.00
N HIS A 183 -10.83 -1.25 16.76
CA HIS A 183 -11.71 -0.18 16.29
C HIS A 183 -11.08 1.23 16.40
N VAL A 184 -9.82 1.32 16.75
CA VAL A 184 -9.11 2.61 16.85
C VAL A 184 -8.71 3.06 15.46
N ILE A 185 -8.98 4.32 15.18
CA ILE A 185 -8.62 4.98 13.93
C ILE A 185 -7.31 5.71 14.17
N ARG A 186 -6.28 5.39 13.39
CA ARG A 186 -5.14 6.28 13.26
C ARG A 186 -5.63 7.55 12.56
N GLY A 187 -5.39 8.71 13.17
CA GLY A 187 -5.73 9.96 12.50
C GLY A 187 -5.08 9.98 11.11
N VAL A 188 -5.92 10.00 10.09
CA VAL A 188 -5.46 10.34 8.75
C VAL A 188 -5.03 11.79 8.84
N ASP A 189 -3.84 12.13 8.37
CA ASP A 189 -3.45 13.50 8.17
C ASP A 189 -4.45 14.10 7.19
N TYR A 190 -5.40 14.81 7.75
CA TYR A 190 -6.53 15.33 7.00
C TYR A 190 -6.04 16.36 5.99
N GLU A 191 -6.17 16.01 4.72
CA GLU A 191 -5.85 16.89 3.62
C GLU A 191 -7.09 17.68 3.20
N PRO A 192 -7.21 18.94 3.67
CA PRO A 192 -8.42 19.75 3.47
C PRO A 192 -8.73 20.04 2.00
N ASP A 193 -7.75 19.85 1.13
CA ASP A 193 -7.89 20.07 -0.30
C ASP A 193 -8.59 18.90 -1.01
N LEU A 194 -8.57 17.70 -0.44
CA LEU A 194 -9.17 16.51 -1.03
C LEU A 194 -10.51 16.15 -0.39
N TYR A 195 -10.58 16.17 0.92
CA TYR A 195 -11.76 15.77 1.66
C TYR A 195 -12.30 16.92 2.50
N HIS A 196 -13.60 17.02 2.56
CA HIS A 196 -14.26 17.85 3.57
C HIS A 196 -13.99 17.21 4.95
N LYS A 197 -13.98 18.06 5.99
CA LYS A 197 -13.74 17.63 7.37
C LYS A 197 -14.54 16.36 7.68
N PRO A 198 -13.90 15.32 8.27
CA PRO A 198 -14.59 14.07 8.54
C PRO A 198 -15.88 14.34 9.31
N SER A 199 -17.01 13.94 8.74
CA SER A 199 -18.26 14.01 9.48
C SER A 199 -18.24 12.90 10.53
N GLU A 200 -18.84 13.16 11.68
CA GLU A 200 -19.05 12.16 12.73
C GLU A 200 -19.80 10.92 12.19
N GLU A 201 -20.57 11.10 11.15
CA GLU A 201 -21.32 10.04 10.48
C GLU A 201 -20.41 8.95 9.88
N TYR A 202 -19.36 9.31 9.12
CA TYR A 202 -18.43 8.32 8.55
C TYR A 202 -17.68 7.58 9.64
N VAL A 203 -17.17 8.29 10.64
CA VAL A 203 -16.49 7.67 11.79
C VAL A 203 -17.42 6.75 12.56
N SER A 204 -18.67 7.17 12.78
CA SER A 204 -19.69 6.34 13.44
C SER A 204 -19.96 5.07 12.64
N ARG A 205 -20.15 5.20 11.32
CA ARG A 205 -20.40 4.06 10.43
C ARG A 205 -19.26 3.05 10.43
N TYR A 206 -18.00 3.53 10.46
CA TYR A 206 -16.85 2.65 10.62
C TYR A 206 -16.87 1.91 11.96
N LYS A 207 -17.12 2.61 13.07
CA LYS A 207 -17.21 2.01 14.41
C LYS A 207 -18.32 0.96 14.51
N GLU A 208 -19.40 1.12 13.77
CA GLU A 208 -20.48 0.14 13.73
C GLU A 208 -20.04 -1.23 13.17
N ILE A 209 -18.93 -1.31 12.41
CA ILE A 209 -18.35 -2.59 11.98
C ILE A 209 -17.95 -3.41 13.22
N TYR A 210 -17.45 -2.76 14.26
CA TYR A 210 -16.94 -3.42 15.46
C TYR A 210 -17.99 -3.58 16.57
N ILE A 211 -18.78 -2.54 16.84
CA ILE A 211 -19.71 -2.50 17.98
C ILE A 211 -20.64 -3.72 18.03
N GLN A 212 -21.04 -4.24 16.88
CA GLN A 212 -21.96 -5.37 16.76
C GLN A 212 -21.31 -6.76 16.87
N LEU A 213 -19.98 -6.84 16.81
CA LEU A 213 -19.27 -8.13 16.78
C LEU A 213 -19.61 -9.05 17.98
N PRO A 214 -19.73 -8.55 19.21
CA PRO A 214 -20.10 -9.40 20.34
C PRO A 214 -21.54 -9.89 20.32
N ASP A 215 -22.46 -9.10 19.72
CA ASP A 215 -23.91 -9.27 19.87
C ASP A 215 -24.53 -10.11 18.75
N LEU A 216 -24.00 -10.01 17.52
CA LEU A 216 -24.51 -10.72 16.34
C LEU A 216 -23.69 -11.97 16.05
N LYS A 217 -24.33 -12.96 15.42
CA LYS A 217 -23.69 -14.20 15.00
C LYS A 217 -24.23 -14.70 13.65
N GLY A 218 -23.43 -15.52 12.98
CA GLY A 218 -23.82 -16.23 11.77
C GLY A 218 -24.21 -15.29 10.62
N GLU A 219 -25.28 -15.65 9.93
CA GLU A 219 -25.77 -14.90 8.77
C GLU A 219 -26.13 -13.44 9.12
N ALA A 220 -26.74 -13.20 10.28
CA ALA A 220 -27.10 -11.85 10.73
C ALA A 220 -25.87 -10.97 10.94
N LEU A 221 -24.76 -11.52 11.45
CA LEU A 221 -23.50 -10.80 11.56
C LEU A 221 -22.92 -10.52 10.18
N TYR A 222 -22.89 -11.52 9.30
CA TYR A 222 -22.38 -11.36 7.94
C TYR A 222 -23.11 -10.25 7.17
N GLU A 223 -24.45 -10.29 7.15
CA GLU A 223 -25.26 -9.28 6.46
C GLU A 223 -25.04 -7.87 7.04
N SER A 224 -24.95 -7.78 8.35
CA SER A 224 -24.65 -6.53 9.02
C SER A 224 -23.26 -5.98 8.67
N LEU A 225 -22.23 -6.82 8.65
CA LEU A 225 -20.89 -6.45 8.22
C LEU A 225 -20.87 -6.06 6.75
N ASN A 226 -21.44 -6.88 5.88
CA ASN A 226 -21.41 -6.67 4.42
C ASN A 226 -22.18 -5.42 3.99
N SER A 227 -23.15 -4.95 4.78
CA SER A 227 -23.80 -3.66 4.54
C SER A 227 -22.91 -2.44 4.81
N ARG A 228 -21.81 -2.61 5.55
CA ARG A 228 -20.89 -1.53 5.99
C ARG A 228 -19.52 -1.62 5.38
N LEU A 229 -19.07 -2.83 5.05
CA LEU A 229 -17.74 -3.14 4.55
C LEU A 229 -17.85 -4.11 3.37
N ASP A 230 -17.03 -3.94 2.35
CA ASP A 230 -16.90 -4.94 1.31
C ASP A 230 -16.22 -6.20 1.87
N MET A 231 -17.03 -7.12 2.39
CA MET A 231 -16.54 -8.35 3.03
C MET A 231 -15.78 -9.25 2.05
N ASN A 232 -16.07 -9.18 0.75
CA ASN A 232 -15.32 -9.96 -0.23
C ASN A 232 -13.88 -9.45 -0.39
N GLN A 233 -13.70 -8.13 -0.47
CA GLN A 233 -12.36 -7.53 -0.48
C GLN A 233 -11.61 -7.83 0.82
N TYR A 234 -12.28 -7.71 1.95
CA TYR A 234 -11.68 -7.95 3.26
C TYR A 234 -11.21 -9.41 3.42
N PHE A 235 -12.03 -10.37 3.04
CA PHE A 235 -11.69 -11.79 3.06
C PHE A 235 -10.51 -12.12 2.12
N ARG A 236 -10.47 -11.53 0.91
CA ARG A 236 -9.33 -11.70 0.00
C ARG A 236 -8.04 -11.17 0.63
N LYS A 237 -8.09 -9.97 1.26
CA LYS A 237 -6.93 -9.42 1.99
C LYS A 237 -6.45 -10.37 3.07
N MET A 238 -7.33 -10.83 3.95
CA MET A 238 -6.97 -11.78 5.01
C MET A 238 -6.32 -13.05 4.46
N GLY A 239 -6.82 -13.58 3.35
CA GLY A 239 -6.26 -14.75 2.68
C GLY A 239 -4.86 -14.50 2.12
N ILE A 240 -4.61 -13.31 1.59
CA ILE A 240 -3.29 -12.90 1.11
C ILE A 240 -2.34 -12.66 2.29
N ASP A 241 -2.79 -12.05 3.37
CA ASP A 241 -2.00 -11.89 4.59
C ASP A 241 -1.57 -13.23 5.18
N TYR A 242 -2.46 -14.24 5.11
CA TYR A 242 -2.12 -15.62 5.50
C TYR A 242 -1.08 -16.24 4.56
N LEU A 243 -1.24 -16.12 3.24
CA LEU A 243 -0.30 -16.62 2.23
C LEU A 243 1.08 -16.00 2.42
N LEU A 244 1.13 -14.68 2.60
CA LEU A 244 2.34 -13.89 2.73
C LEU A 244 2.96 -13.96 4.14
N GLN A 245 2.20 -14.40 5.14
CA GLN A 245 2.55 -14.26 6.58
C GLN A 245 2.92 -12.81 6.89
N ASN A 246 1.98 -11.90 6.69
CA ASN A 246 2.15 -10.50 6.99
C ASN A 246 2.05 -10.28 8.51
N GLY A 247 3.17 -9.94 9.16
CA GLY A 247 3.24 -9.80 10.61
C GLY A 247 2.59 -8.52 11.11
N ASP A 248 2.68 -7.44 10.35
CA ASP A 248 2.18 -6.10 10.70
C ASP A 248 1.00 -5.69 9.82
N TYR A 249 -0.07 -6.49 9.84
CA TYR A 249 -1.20 -6.26 8.94
C TYR A 249 -2.31 -5.39 9.52
N THR A 250 -2.33 -5.23 10.85
CA THR A 250 -3.48 -4.63 11.55
C THR A 250 -3.68 -3.17 11.19
N ASP A 251 -2.62 -2.37 11.19
CA ASP A 251 -2.67 -0.95 10.84
C ASP A 251 -2.22 -0.66 9.39
N GLU A 252 -1.99 -1.71 8.58
CA GLU A 252 -1.58 -1.58 7.19
C GLU A 252 -2.77 -1.73 6.22
N VAL A 253 -3.86 -1.03 6.51
CA VAL A 253 -5.04 -0.97 5.65
C VAL A 253 -5.78 0.36 5.78
N TYR A 254 -6.11 0.95 4.64
CA TYR A 254 -7.02 2.08 4.56
C TYR A 254 -8.43 1.60 4.29
N PHE A 255 -9.40 2.31 4.85
CA PHE A 255 -10.82 2.15 4.59
C PHE A 255 -11.35 3.44 3.99
N PHE A 256 -11.91 3.37 2.79
CA PHE A 256 -12.49 4.52 2.14
C PHE A 256 -14.00 4.36 1.95
N ALA A 257 -14.74 5.42 2.25
CA ALA A 257 -16.20 5.41 2.29
C ALA A 257 -16.78 5.75 0.93
N MET A 258 -17.59 4.86 0.39
CA MET A 258 -18.40 5.06 -0.81
C MET A 258 -19.86 5.17 -0.43
N ILE A 259 -20.63 5.96 -1.18
CA ILE A 259 -22.08 5.96 -1.07
C ILE A 259 -22.64 4.95 -2.08
N GLU A 260 -23.10 3.81 -1.57
CA GLU A 260 -23.75 2.75 -2.36
C GLU A 260 -25.20 2.62 -1.92
N LEU A 261 -26.17 2.77 -2.82
CA LEU A 261 -27.60 2.69 -2.54
C LEU A 261 -28.08 3.63 -1.41
N ASN A 262 -27.48 4.82 -1.29
CA ASN A 262 -27.67 5.82 -0.24
C ASN A 262 -27.20 5.38 1.16
N GLU A 263 -26.34 4.39 1.24
CA GLU A 263 -25.71 3.92 2.46
C GLU A 263 -24.19 4.09 2.37
N ILE A 264 -23.55 4.40 3.50
CA ILE A 264 -22.09 4.43 3.60
C ILE A 264 -21.58 2.99 3.67
N ARG A 265 -20.75 2.62 2.70
CA ARG A 265 -20.07 1.34 2.65
C ARG A 265 -18.57 1.53 2.45
N TYR A 266 -17.77 0.87 3.26
CA TYR A 266 -16.33 0.93 3.17
C TYR A 266 -15.78 -0.10 2.18
N LYS A 267 -14.79 0.33 1.39
CA LYS A 267 -13.84 -0.50 0.65
C LYS A 267 -12.47 -0.35 1.26
N ILE A 268 -11.53 -1.21 0.90
CA ILE A 268 -10.20 -1.21 1.48
C ILE A 268 -9.12 -0.94 0.43
N ILE A 269 -8.02 -0.33 0.90
CA ILE A 269 -6.75 -0.27 0.19
C ILE A 269 -5.71 -0.93 1.10
N PRO A 270 -5.24 -2.13 0.78
CA PRO A 270 -4.10 -2.73 1.47
C PRO A 270 -2.86 -1.85 1.33
N TRP A 271 -2.04 -1.79 2.38
CA TRP A 271 -0.91 -0.88 2.46
C TRP A 271 0.26 -1.54 3.17
N ASP A 272 1.49 -1.11 2.84
CA ASP A 272 2.76 -1.40 3.52
C ASP A 272 2.98 -2.89 3.90
N TYR A 273 3.53 -3.65 2.96
CA TYR A 273 3.82 -5.08 3.10
C TYR A 273 5.31 -5.34 3.33
N ASP A 274 5.98 -4.50 4.12
CA ASP A 274 7.41 -4.67 4.40
C ASP A 274 7.71 -5.74 5.45
N ASP A 275 6.69 -6.21 6.22
CA ASP A 275 6.82 -7.31 7.18
C ASP A 275 6.18 -8.64 6.72
N ILE A 276 6.19 -8.91 5.40
CA ILE A 276 5.82 -10.24 4.90
C ILE A 276 6.95 -11.25 5.14
N PHE A 277 6.60 -12.53 5.08
CA PHE A 277 7.44 -13.67 5.45
C PHE A 277 7.81 -13.67 6.94
N SER A 278 7.00 -13.03 7.76
CA SER A 278 7.17 -12.99 9.21
C SER A 278 6.96 -14.40 9.80
N ARG A 279 7.79 -14.74 10.76
CA ARG A 279 7.67 -16.04 11.43
C ARG A 279 6.46 -16.08 12.35
N TYR A 280 6.09 -14.93 12.91
CA TYR A 280 5.03 -14.77 13.90
C TYR A 280 4.22 -13.53 13.59
N PRO A 281 2.90 -13.56 13.85
CA PRO A 281 2.11 -12.34 13.89
C PRO A 281 2.49 -11.47 15.11
N HIS A 282 2.19 -10.18 15.03
CA HIS A 282 2.64 -9.21 16.04
C HIS A 282 2.04 -9.41 17.43
N GLU A 283 0.88 -10.06 17.57
CA GLU A 283 0.28 -10.35 18.85
C GLU A 283 1.05 -11.38 19.69
N VAL A 284 1.92 -12.17 19.09
CA VAL A 284 2.72 -13.14 19.82
C VAL A 284 3.70 -12.44 20.76
N GLY A 285 3.61 -12.76 22.04
CA GLY A 285 4.40 -12.12 23.11
C GLY A 285 3.85 -10.77 23.58
N ARG A 286 2.64 -10.40 23.19
CA ARG A 286 1.95 -9.20 23.64
C ARG A 286 0.64 -9.54 24.33
N SER A 287 0.24 -8.70 25.30
CA SER A 287 -1.08 -8.75 25.94
C SER A 287 -1.95 -7.61 25.43
N TRP A 288 -3.15 -7.91 24.97
CA TRP A 288 -4.11 -6.96 24.44
C TRP A 288 -5.24 -6.70 25.44
N SER A 289 -5.10 -5.62 26.21
CA SER A 289 -6.06 -5.30 27.26
C SER A 289 -6.99 -4.13 26.95
N THR A 290 -6.62 -3.28 25.98
CA THR A 290 -7.33 -2.01 25.77
C THR A 290 -8.02 -2.01 24.40
N GLY A 291 -9.33 -1.78 24.38
CA GLY A 291 -10.14 -1.71 23.16
C GLY A 291 -10.53 -3.07 22.57
N ASN A 292 -10.19 -4.16 23.22
CA ASN A 292 -10.52 -5.51 22.80
C ASN A 292 -11.97 -5.86 23.21
N LEU A 293 -12.85 -6.10 22.24
CA LEU A 293 -14.26 -6.38 22.45
C LEU A 293 -14.53 -7.79 23.02
N PHE A 294 -13.59 -8.70 22.90
CA PHE A 294 -13.68 -10.10 23.32
C PHE A 294 -12.86 -10.39 24.59
N GLY A 295 -12.33 -9.35 25.26
CA GLY A 295 -11.52 -9.47 26.45
C GLY A 295 -10.02 -9.57 26.18
N GLU A 296 -9.22 -9.61 27.24
CA GLU A 296 -7.77 -9.72 27.12
C GLU A 296 -7.38 -11.07 26.50
N ARG A 297 -6.45 -11.02 25.58
CA ARG A 297 -5.84 -12.18 24.94
C ARG A 297 -4.33 -12.06 25.03
N GLU A 298 -3.67 -13.16 25.34
CA GLU A 298 -2.22 -13.23 25.43
C GLU A 298 -1.73 -14.51 24.77
N TYR A 299 -0.84 -14.35 23.80
CA TYR A 299 -0.23 -15.46 23.07
C TYR A 299 1.27 -15.44 23.25
N THR A 300 1.85 -16.57 23.68
CA THR A 300 3.29 -16.71 23.88
C THR A 300 3.98 -17.30 22.66
N SER A 301 3.21 -17.93 21.79
CA SER A 301 3.67 -18.54 20.54
C SER A 301 2.59 -18.45 19.47
N HIS A 302 2.99 -18.60 18.19
CA HIS A 302 2.03 -18.71 17.10
C HIS A 302 1.16 -19.97 17.22
N GLN A 303 1.65 -21.02 17.90
CA GLN A 303 0.86 -22.21 18.16
C GLN A 303 -0.35 -21.90 19.07
N ASP A 304 -0.20 -20.99 20.03
CA ASP A 304 -1.31 -20.57 20.89
C ASP A 304 -2.42 -19.89 20.05
N VAL A 305 -2.05 -19.08 19.05
CA VAL A 305 -3.00 -18.47 18.10
C VAL A 305 -3.71 -19.56 17.32
N LEU A 306 -2.97 -20.51 16.75
CA LEU A 306 -3.54 -21.60 15.96
C LEU A 306 -4.43 -22.54 16.80
N ASP A 307 -4.10 -22.76 18.05
CA ASP A 307 -4.91 -23.59 18.97
C ASP A 307 -6.22 -22.85 19.32
N GLU A 308 -6.17 -21.54 19.52
CA GLU A 308 -7.35 -20.71 19.76
C GLU A 308 -8.35 -20.76 18.58
N ILE A 309 -7.87 -20.60 17.36
CA ILE A 309 -8.72 -20.56 16.17
C ILE A 309 -8.97 -21.92 15.52
N GLY A 310 -8.38 -23.01 16.04
CA GLY A 310 -8.58 -24.36 15.52
C GLY A 310 -7.89 -24.62 14.19
N GLN A 311 -6.63 -24.17 14.02
CA GLN A 311 -5.79 -24.37 12.83
C GLN A 311 -6.38 -23.79 11.53
N LYS A 312 -7.13 -22.70 11.64
CA LYS A 312 -7.74 -22.03 10.49
C LYS A 312 -6.71 -21.24 9.67
N MET A 313 -7.02 -20.98 8.41
CA MET A 313 -6.16 -20.22 7.47
C MET A 313 -6.23 -18.72 7.73
N ILE A 314 -5.96 -18.31 8.94
CA ILE A 314 -5.87 -16.93 9.39
C ILE A 314 -4.52 -16.80 10.10
N PHE A 315 -3.68 -15.84 9.69
CA PHE A 315 -2.33 -15.70 10.22
C PHE A 315 -2.33 -15.04 11.60
N SER A 316 -3.19 -14.04 11.77
CA SER A 316 -3.32 -13.28 13.01
C SER A 316 -4.77 -12.99 13.34
N ILE A 317 -5.06 -12.92 14.63
CA ILE A 317 -6.36 -12.54 15.20
C ILE A 317 -6.23 -11.33 16.13
N GLU A 318 -5.20 -10.52 15.90
CA GLU A 318 -4.96 -9.30 16.67
C GLU A 318 -6.17 -8.35 16.59
N ASP A 319 -6.73 -8.16 15.41
CA ASP A 319 -7.92 -7.34 15.25
C ASP A 319 -9.21 -8.09 15.64
N ASP A 320 -10.13 -7.40 16.30
CA ASP A 320 -11.40 -8.00 16.76
C ASP A 320 -12.29 -8.48 15.61
N LEU A 321 -12.23 -7.84 14.44
CA LEU A 321 -12.98 -8.30 13.26
C LEU A 321 -12.40 -9.63 12.75
N ASP A 322 -11.07 -9.76 12.70
CA ASP A 322 -10.39 -10.99 12.27
C ASP A 322 -10.65 -12.12 13.27
N TYR A 323 -10.63 -11.81 14.56
CA TYR A 323 -11.04 -12.76 15.61
C TYR A 323 -12.48 -13.22 15.44
N ALA A 324 -13.43 -12.28 15.22
CA ALA A 324 -14.83 -12.62 15.00
C ALA A 324 -15.02 -13.51 13.77
N ILE A 325 -14.30 -13.23 12.67
CA ILE A 325 -14.32 -14.06 11.45
C ILE A 325 -13.77 -15.46 11.74
N ALA A 326 -12.70 -15.56 12.52
CA ALA A 326 -12.12 -16.83 12.92
C ALA A 326 -13.07 -17.67 13.78
N MET A 327 -13.79 -17.02 14.72
CA MET A 327 -14.59 -17.73 15.72
C MET A 327 -16.03 -18.00 15.30
N ASP A 328 -16.59 -17.26 14.33
CA ASP A 328 -17.94 -17.49 13.83
C ASP A 328 -17.92 -18.50 12.66
N PRO A 329 -18.56 -19.68 12.80
CA PRO A 329 -18.54 -20.71 11.77
C PRO A 329 -19.11 -20.27 10.41
N PHE A 330 -20.10 -19.37 10.39
CA PHE A 330 -20.70 -18.89 9.16
C PHE A 330 -19.76 -17.91 8.43
N LEU A 331 -19.17 -16.97 9.18
CA LEU A 331 -18.17 -16.04 8.59
C LEU A 331 -16.95 -16.79 8.07
N TYR A 332 -16.45 -17.77 8.84
CA TYR A 332 -15.32 -18.56 8.42
C TYR A 332 -15.63 -19.38 7.15
N ALA A 333 -16.81 -19.99 7.04
CA ALA A 333 -17.20 -20.70 5.83
C ALA A 333 -17.29 -19.77 4.60
N ARG A 334 -17.76 -18.51 4.79
CA ARG A 334 -17.74 -17.48 3.73
C ARG A 334 -16.33 -17.07 3.35
N PHE A 335 -15.46 -16.96 4.33
CA PHE A 335 -14.02 -16.71 4.10
C PHE A 335 -13.39 -17.86 3.29
N GLU A 336 -13.58 -19.12 3.68
CA GLU A 336 -13.07 -20.29 2.93
C GLU A 336 -13.60 -20.33 1.49
N GLN A 337 -14.86 -19.98 1.27
CA GLN A 337 -15.40 -19.87 -0.09
C GLN A 337 -14.67 -18.79 -0.91
N THR A 338 -14.41 -17.64 -0.30
CA THR A 338 -13.67 -16.55 -0.95
C THR A 338 -12.23 -16.95 -1.24
N LEU A 339 -11.57 -17.69 -0.32
CA LEU A 339 -10.24 -18.25 -0.56
C LEU A 339 -10.24 -19.24 -1.71
N ALA A 340 -11.24 -20.13 -1.78
CA ALA A 340 -11.35 -21.07 -2.88
C ALA A 340 -11.49 -20.36 -4.25
N ASP A 341 -12.19 -19.24 -4.29
CA ASP A 341 -12.29 -18.43 -5.50
C ASP A 341 -10.96 -17.68 -5.80
N LEU A 342 -10.28 -17.19 -4.78
CA LEU A 342 -8.96 -16.57 -4.91
C LEU A 342 -7.91 -17.56 -5.46
N MET A 343 -7.91 -18.81 -4.97
CA MET A 343 -6.99 -19.86 -5.43
C MET A 343 -7.21 -20.28 -6.89
N LYS A 344 -8.30 -19.92 -7.54
CA LYS A 344 -8.52 -20.10 -8.99
C LYS A 344 -7.78 -19.05 -9.81
N ILE A 345 -7.47 -17.90 -9.22
CA ILE A 345 -6.79 -16.76 -9.86
C ILE A 345 -5.29 -16.81 -9.54
N LEU A 346 -4.97 -17.11 -8.27
CA LEU A 346 -3.59 -17.27 -7.81
C LEU A 346 -3.18 -18.74 -7.95
N ASP A 347 -2.36 -19.03 -8.94
CA ASP A 347 -1.70 -20.32 -9.14
C ASP A 347 -0.18 -20.14 -9.26
N ALA A 348 0.56 -21.23 -9.41
CA ALA A 348 2.01 -21.18 -9.55
C ALA A 348 2.47 -20.36 -10.76
N ASN A 349 1.70 -20.36 -11.87
CA ASN A 349 2.03 -19.56 -13.06
C ASN A 349 1.85 -18.07 -12.79
N ALA A 350 0.76 -17.68 -12.11
CA ALA A 350 0.52 -16.28 -11.72
C ALA A 350 1.61 -15.79 -10.76
N LEU A 351 2.00 -16.62 -9.78
CA LEU A 351 3.13 -16.29 -8.90
C LEU A 351 4.44 -16.16 -9.67
N GLY A 352 4.75 -17.13 -10.55
CA GLY A 352 5.94 -17.07 -11.40
C GLY A 352 6.01 -15.79 -12.21
N ALA A 353 4.92 -15.40 -12.87
CA ALA A 353 4.86 -14.17 -13.65
C ALA A 353 5.10 -12.91 -12.80
N ILE A 354 4.62 -12.88 -11.54
CA ILE A 354 4.89 -11.76 -10.62
C ILE A 354 6.39 -11.71 -10.29
N PHE A 355 7.02 -12.82 -10.00
CA PHE A 355 8.45 -12.88 -9.71
C PHE A 355 9.30 -12.48 -10.90
N ASP A 356 8.96 -12.94 -12.11
CA ASP A 356 9.63 -12.55 -13.37
C ASP A 356 9.54 -11.03 -13.58
N GLN A 357 8.38 -10.42 -13.37
CA GLN A 357 8.21 -8.96 -13.45
C GLN A 357 9.07 -8.21 -12.42
N VAL A 358 9.13 -8.70 -11.17
CA VAL A 358 9.98 -8.08 -10.14
C VAL A 358 11.46 -8.18 -10.51
N GLU A 359 11.89 -9.30 -11.09
CA GLU A 359 13.27 -9.47 -11.58
C GLU A 359 13.58 -8.49 -12.71
N ASP A 360 12.69 -8.38 -13.69
CA ASP A 360 12.86 -7.47 -14.82
C ASP A 360 12.92 -6.00 -14.35
N GLU A 361 12.03 -5.58 -13.45
CA GLU A 361 11.98 -4.23 -12.92
C GLU A 361 13.21 -3.85 -12.08
N LEU A 362 13.80 -4.78 -11.31
CA LEU A 362 14.93 -4.52 -10.41
C LEU A 362 16.30 -4.74 -11.07
N THR A 363 16.38 -5.51 -12.15
CA THR A 363 17.62 -5.80 -12.86
C THR A 363 18.42 -4.55 -13.23
N PRO A 364 17.83 -3.46 -13.77
CA PRO A 364 18.57 -2.24 -14.10
C PRO A 364 19.22 -1.57 -12.88
N PHE A 365 18.61 -1.70 -11.70
CA PHE A 365 19.14 -1.15 -10.45
C PHE A 365 20.27 -2.02 -9.89
N TYR A 366 20.13 -3.34 -9.95
CA TYR A 366 21.17 -4.27 -9.49
C TYR A 366 22.40 -4.26 -10.38
N ASN A 367 22.27 -3.87 -11.64
CA ASN A 367 23.40 -3.67 -12.57
C ASN A 367 24.14 -2.33 -12.33
N ASP A 368 23.64 -1.47 -11.45
CA ASP A 368 24.27 -0.19 -11.10
C ASP A 368 24.87 -0.27 -9.68
N GLU A 369 26.19 -0.46 -9.60
CA GLU A 369 26.90 -0.61 -8.32
C GLU A 369 26.71 0.61 -7.39
N ALA A 370 26.60 1.82 -7.94
CA ALA A 370 26.40 3.03 -7.15
C ALA A 370 25.03 3.03 -6.49
N VAL A 371 24.00 2.54 -7.19
CA VAL A 371 22.63 2.46 -6.68
C VAL A 371 22.50 1.35 -5.63
N ILE A 372 22.98 0.15 -5.96
CA ILE A 372 22.77 -1.01 -5.07
C ILE A 372 23.66 -0.98 -3.82
N SER A 373 24.78 -0.24 -3.87
CA SER A 373 25.64 -0.04 -2.70
C SER A 373 25.02 0.87 -1.62
N GLN A 374 23.93 1.55 -1.92
CA GLN A 374 23.20 2.37 -0.95
C GLN A 374 22.38 1.49 -0.02
N SER A 375 23.06 0.87 0.93
CA SER A 375 22.37 0.07 1.96
C SER A 375 21.71 0.96 3.00
N SER A 376 20.59 0.48 3.53
CA SER A 376 20.00 0.99 4.75
C SER A 376 20.59 0.22 5.92
N TYR A 377 21.16 0.95 6.89
CA TYR A 377 21.65 0.41 8.14
C TYR A 377 22.61 -0.80 7.94
N ASP A 378 22.98 -1.55 8.92
CA ASP A 378 24.02 -2.59 8.94
C ASP A 378 23.96 -3.71 7.87
N TYR A 379 23.04 -3.65 6.91
CA TYR A 379 22.98 -4.62 5.82
C TYR A 379 24.04 -4.32 4.77
N LYS A 380 24.88 -5.31 4.50
CA LYS A 380 25.81 -5.23 3.37
C LYS A 380 25.02 -5.25 2.07
N PRO A 381 25.48 -4.50 1.06
CA PRO A 381 24.92 -4.59 -0.28
C PRO A 381 24.85 -6.06 -0.72
N THR A 382 23.71 -6.45 -1.24
CA THR A 382 23.50 -7.78 -1.76
C THR A 382 24.05 -7.86 -3.17
N SER A 383 24.81 -8.92 -3.52
CA SER A 383 25.17 -9.15 -4.91
C SER A 383 23.94 -9.58 -5.70
N PHE A 384 24.00 -9.37 -7.03
CA PHE A 384 22.92 -9.79 -7.92
C PHE A 384 22.60 -11.29 -7.77
N GLU A 385 23.62 -12.14 -7.68
CA GLU A 385 23.46 -13.58 -7.48
C GLU A 385 22.75 -13.92 -6.14
N ILE A 386 23.13 -13.26 -5.03
CA ILE A 386 22.48 -13.47 -3.74
C ILE A 386 21.01 -13.04 -3.81
N TRP A 387 20.74 -11.92 -4.49
CA TRP A 387 19.40 -11.43 -4.68
C TRP A 387 18.53 -12.41 -5.49
N GLN A 388 19.02 -12.93 -6.63
CA GLN A 388 18.32 -13.92 -7.43
C GLN A 388 18.02 -15.21 -6.63
N ASN A 389 18.98 -15.70 -5.85
CA ASN A 389 18.76 -16.84 -4.97
C ASN A 389 17.66 -16.57 -3.93
N ASN A 390 17.65 -15.39 -3.32
CA ASN A 390 16.57 -15.00 -2.39
C ASN A 390 15.20 -14.94 -3.08
N MET A 391 15.14 -14.39 -4.29
CA MET A 391 13.91 -14.38 -5.09
C MET A 391 13.37 -15.79 -5.30
N GLN A 392 14.21 -16.69 -5.76
CA GLN A 392 13.86 -18.09 -5.99
C GLN A 392 13.39 -18.80 -4.70
N GLU A 393 14.08 -18.60 -3.59
CA GLU A 393 13.67 -19.16 -2.29
C GLU A 393 12.28 -18.66 -1.86
N LYS A 394 11.99 -17.37 -2.06
CA LYS A 394 10.68 -16.80 -1.73
C LYS A 394 9.57 -17.27 -2.65
N GLN A 395 9.87 -17.44 -3.93
CA GLN A 395 8.92 -18.01 -4.88
C GLN A 395 8.53 -19.44 -4.48
N ILE A 396 9.51 -20.31 -4.25
CA ILE A 396 9.28 -21.70 -3.81
C ILE A 396 8.45 -21.71 -2.52
N LEU A 397 8.79 -20.89 -1.55
CA LEU A 397 8.05 -20.80 -0.29
C LEU A 397 6.57 -20.43 -0.50
N LEU A 398 6.29 -19.47 -1.38
CA LEU A 398 4.90 -19.06 -1.68
C LEU A 398 4.15 -20.14 -2.45
N GLU A 399 4.79 -20.81 -3.40
CA GLU A 399 4.20 -21.94 -4.13
C GLU A 399 3.84 -23.10 -3.19
N GLU A 400 4.71 -23.45 -2.25
CA GLU A 400 4.45 -24.47 -1.24
C GLU A 400 3.27 -24.08 -0.32
N ARG A 401 3.19 -22.83 0.10
CA ARG A 401 2.06 -22.32 0.91
C ARG A 401 0.76 -22.33 0.12
N LEU A 402 0.80 -21.87 -1.12
CA LEU A 402 -0.35 -21.87 -2.00
C LEU A 402 -0.90 -23.29 -2.18
N GLU A 403 -0.03 -24.26 -2.44
CA GLU A 403 -0.40 -25.67 -2.55
C GLU A 403 -0.97 -26.25 -1.24
N SER A 404 -0.41 -25.83 -0.09
CA SER A 404 -0.94 -26.21 1.23
C SER A 404 -2.36 -25.68 1.44
N MET A 405 -2.62 -24.40 1.08
CA MET A 405 -3.96 -23.78 1.15
C MET A 405 -4.94 -24.51 0.22
N ARG A 406 -4.55 -24.81 -1.01
CA ARG A 406 -5.38 -25.57 -1.98
C ARG A 406 -5.76 -26.95 -1.44
N LYS A 407 -4.82 -27.67 -0.84
CA LYS A 407 -5.09 -28.97 -0.19
C LYS A 407 -6.06 -28.84 0.97
N GLN A 408 -5.90 -27.84 1.81
CA GLN A 408 -6.79 -27.60 2.95
C GLN A 408 -8.21 -27.24 2.48
N LEU A 409 -8.36 -26.49 1.40
CA LEU A 409 -9.64 -26.16 0.76
C LEU A 409 -10.19 -27.31 -0.11
N GLN A 410 -9.49 -28.44 -0.22
CA GLN A 410 -9.86 -29.60 -1.05
C GLN A 410 -10.06 -29.24 -2.54
N ILE A 411 -9.33 -28.24 -3.02
CA ILE A 411 -9.35 -27.85 -4.43
C ILE A 411 -8.52 -28.88 -5.21
N GLN A 412 -9.18 -29.62 -6.12
CA GLN A 412 -8.49 -30.52 -7.04
C GLN A 412 -8.06 -29.73 -8.29
N ASP A 413 -6.81 -29.90 -8.70
CA ASP A 413 -6.36 -29.39 -9.99
C ASP A 413 -7.17 -30.08 -11.09
N LYS A 414 -7.77 -29.30 -11.97
CA LYS A 414 -8.34 -29.84 -13.20
C LYS A 414 -7.17 -30.24 -14.11
N SER A 415 -6.81 -31.53 -14.09
CA SER A 415 -5.85 -32.15 -15.00
C SER A 415 -6.25 -32.01 -16.47
#